data_c1b93e9c3863551d7dfb475271e585fa
#
_entry.id   c1b93e9c3863551d7dfb475271e585fa
#
_cell.length_a   1.000
_cell.length_b   1.000
_cell.length_c   1.000
_cell.angle_alpha   90.00
_cell.angle_beta   90.00
_cell.angle_gamma   90.00
#
_symmetry.space_group_name_H-M   'P 1'
#
loop_
_entity.id
_entity.type
_entity.pdbx_description
1 polymer ?
#
loop_
_entity_poly.entity_id
_entity_poly.type
_entity_poly.pdbx_seq_one_letter_code
_entity_poly.pdbx_strand_id
1 'polypeptide(L)' 'MAKGQLWRTPECHIQIMDLGKTLVHYKMLRDVRQMRRTQMSRIDSMEGYLKTNRAQLVEKSAVAA' A
#
# COMPACT_ATOMS: atom_id res chain seq x y z
N MET A 1 1.52 -1.11 9.53
CA MET A 1 0.89 -1.49 8.25
C MET A 1 -0.14 -2.57 8.51
N ALA A 2 -1.30 -2.44 7.92
CA ALA A 2 -2.36 -3.42 8.13
C ALA A 2 -3.19 -3.59 6.86
N LYS A 3 -3.89 -4.71 6.77
CA LYS A 3 -4.76 -5.03 5.64
C LYS A 3 -5.84 -3.97 5.49
N GLY A 4 -6.06 -3.52 4.27
CA GLY A 4 -7.09 -2.53 3.95
C GLY A 4 -6.65 -1.09 4.10
N GLN A 5 -5.45 -0.83 4.56
CA GLN A 5 -4.95 0.54 4.69
C GLN A 5 -4.62 1.13 3.33
N LEU A 6 -4.82 2.43 3.21
CA LEU A 6 -4.43 3.19 2.04
C LEU A 6 -3.37 4.20 2.46
N TRP A 7 -2.22 4.12 1.81
CA TRP A 7 -1.09 5.01 2.04
C TRP A 7 -0.91 5.93 0.85
N ARG A 8 -0.52 7.15 1.10
CA ARG A 8 -0.29 8.15 0.05
C ARG A 8 1.17 8.59 0.05
N THR A 9 1.76 8.56 -1.12
CA THR A 9 3.08 9.15 -1.36
C THR A 9 2.93 10.32 -2.34
N PRO A 10 3.96 11.15 -2.51
CA PRO A 10 3.89 12.22 -3.50
C PRO A 10 3.62 11.74 -4.93
N GLU A 11 3.98 10.52 -5.25
CA GLU A 11 3.87 9.99 -6.60
C GLU A 11 2.66 9.10 -6.82
N CYS A 12 2.18 8.44 -5.77
CA CYS A 12 1.14 7.44 -5.95
C CYS A 12 0.45 7.14 -4.63
N HIS A 13 -0.58 6.31 -4.73
CA HIS A 13 -1.22 5.72 -3.56
C HIS A 13 -0.87 4.24 -3.51
N ILE A 14 -0.78 3.70 -2.33
CA ILE A 14 -0.51 2.28 -2.12
C ILE A 14 -1.62 1.72 -1.27
N GLN A 15 -2.37 0.78 -1.81
CA GLN A 15 -3.42 0.11 -1.08
C GLN A 15 -2.95 -1.27 -0.65
N ILE A 16 -3.00 -1.53 0.65
CA ILE A 16 -2.62 -2.82 1.21
C ILE A 16 -3.79 -3.77 1.04
N MET A 17 -3.60 -4.76 0.18
CA MET A 17 -4.66 -5.73 -0.13
C MET A 17 -4.67 -6.88 0.86
N ASP A 18 -3.49 -7.35 1.23
CA ASP A 18 -3.38 -8.44 2.19
C ASP A 18 -2.04 -8.34 2.90
N LEU A 19 -1.97 -8.86 4.10
CA LEU A 19 -0.76 -8.80 4.92
C LEU A 19 -0.49 -10.15 5.53
N GLY A 20 0.63 -10.77 5.12
CA GLY A 20 1.09 -12.02 5.69
C GLY A 20 2.07 -11.79 6.82
N LYS A 21 2.84 -12.83 7.17
CA LYS A 21 3.84 -12.75 8.23
C LYS A 21 5.06 -11.95 7.78
N THR A 22 5.49 -12.11 6.54
CA THR A 22 6.69 -11.48 6.02
C THR A 22 6.46 -10.78 4.69
N LEU A 23 5.31 -11.02 4.07
CA LEU A 23 4.99 -10.48 2.75
C LEU A 23 3.73 -9.64 2.82
N VAL A 24 3.68 -8.65 1.96
CA VAL A 24 2.51 -7.79 1.82
C VAL A 24 2.08 -7.79 0.36
N HIS A 25 0.78 -7.92 0.14
CA HIS A 25 0.18 -7.77 -1.18
C HIS A 25 -0.43 -6.38 -1.27
N TYR A 26 -0.10 -5.64 -2.31
CA TYR A 26 -0.51 -4.25 -2.43
C TYR A 26 -0.74 -3.87 -3.88
N LYS A 27 -1.45 -2.76 -4.08
CA LYS A 27 -1.64 -2.15 -5.39
C LYS A 27 -1.09 -0.74 -5.36
N MET A 28 -0.34 -0.38 -6.38
CA MET A 28 0.12 0.99 -6.57
C MET A 28 -0.87 1.71 -7.49
N LEU A 29 -1.42 2.79 -6.99
CA LEU A 29 -2.47 3.54 -7.69
C LEU A 29 -1.89 4.85 -8.19
N ARG A 30 -1.09 4.78 -9.24
CA ARG A 30 -0.57 5.99 -9.91
C ARG A 30 -1.60 6.60 -10.82
N ASP A 31 -2.32 5.74 -11.51
CA ASP A 31 -3.34 6.11 -12.47
C ASP A 31 -4.46 5.11 -12.30
N VAL A 32 -5.69 5.58 -12.43
CA VAL A 32 -6.87 4.74 -12.36
C VAL A 32 -6.76 3.54 -13.30
N ARG A 33 -6.08 3.74 -14.43
CA ARG A 33 -5.89 2.68 -15.42
C ARG A 33 -4.94 1.58 -14.97
N GLN A 34 -4.11 1.83 -13.99
CA GLN A 34 -3.10 0.88 -13.54
C GLN A 34 -3.50 0.10 -12.30
N MET A 35 -4.74 0.20 -11.88
CA MET A 35 -5.25 -0.48 -10.70
C MET A 35 -5.48 -1.97 -10.91
N ARG A 36 -4.73 -2.61 -11.78
CA ARG A 36 -5.06 -3.97 -12.18
C ARG A 36 -4.27 -5.05 -11.49
N ARG A 37 -3.06 -4.76 -11.02
CA ARG A 37 -2.18 -5.80 -10.52
C ARG A 37 -1.92 -5.65 -9.05
N THR A 38 -2.17 -6.71 -8.34
CA THR A 38 -1.70 -6.82 -6.97
C THR A 38 -0.23 -7.22 -7.04
N GLN A 39 0.62 -6.44 -6.39
CA GLN A 39 2.04 -6.74 -6.29
C GLN A 39 2.33 -7.34 -4.93
N MET A 40 3.48 -7.96 -4.81
CA MET A 40 3.92 -8.56 -3.57
C MET A 40 5.31 -8.07 -3.23
N SER A 41 5.54 -7.77 -1.97
CA SER A 41 6.84 -7.34 -1.49
C SER A 41 7.03 -7.83 -0.07
N ARG A 42 8.26 -7.78 0.41
CA ARG A 42 8.52 -8.04 1.83
C ARG A 42 8.03 -6.85 2.64
N ILE A 43 7.50 -7.13 3.81
CA ILE A 43 7.01 -6.09 4.72
C ILE A 43 8.13 -5.10 5.05
N ASP A 44 9.33 -5.61 5.33
CA ASP A 44 10.48 -4.74 5.63
C ASP A 44 10.77 -3.77 4.50
N SER A 45 10.77 -4.27 3.28
CA SER A 45 11.04 -3.45 2.10
C SER A 45 9.95 -2.40 1.91
N MET A 46 8.70 -2.79 2.10
CA MET A 46 7.58 -1.87 1.96
C MET A 46 7.62 -0.78 3.03
N GLU A 47 7.91 -1.15 4.27
CA GLU A 47 8.03 -0.17 5.34
C GLU A 47 9.14 0.85 5.05
N GLY A 48 10.29 0.37 4.57
CA GLY A 48 11.38 1.25 4.16
C GLY A 48 10.97 2.18 3.03
N TYR A 49 10.25 1.65 2.06
CA TYR A 49 9.74 2.46 0.95
C TYR A 49 8.79 3.55 1.45
N LEU A 50 7.87 3.20 2.33
CA LEU A 50 6.92 4.15 2.88
C LEU A 50 7.62 5.26 3.66
N LYS A 51 8.63 4.91 4.46
CA LYS A 51 9.42 5.90 5.19
C LYS A 51 10.19 6.81 4.27
N THR A 52 10.87 6.23 3.28
CA THR A 52 11.71 6.99 2.35
C THR A 52 10.88 7.98 1.56
N ASN A 53 9.67 7.60 1.19
CA ASN A 53 8.78 8.44 0.40
C ASN A 53 7.83 9.28 1.26
N ARG A 54 8.01 9.28 2.57
CA ARG A 54 7.17 10.03 3.50
C ARG A 54 5.68 9.74 3.29
N ALA A 55 5.38 8.48 3.13
CA ALA A 55 4.00 8.06 2.93
C ALA A 55 3.15 8.39 4.15
N GLN A 56 1.93 8.81 3.91
CA GLN A 56 0.98 9.13 4.95
C GLN A 56 -0.20 8.17 4.87
N LEU A 57 -0.66 7.74 6.03
CA LEU A 57 -1.83 6.89 6.11
C LEU A 57 -3.08 7.73 5.82
N VAL A 58 -3.76 7.39 4.75
CA VAL A 58 -4.98 8.10 4.33
C VAL A 58 -6.21 7.50 5.00
N GLU A 59 -6.29 6.15 5.01
CA GLU A 59 -7.39 5.45 5.63
C GLU A 59 -6.89 4.27 6.44
N LYS A 60 -7.50 4.06 7.59
CA LYS A 60 -7.18 2.91 8.43
C LYS A 60 -7.68 1.61 7.83
N SER A 61 -8.74 1.68 7.04
CA SER A 61 -9.30 0.52 6.39
C SER A 61 -10.02 0.97 5.14
N ALA A 62 -9.71 0.32 4.02
CA ALA A 62 -10.40 0.58 2.76
C ALA A 62 -11.80 -0.02 2.73
N VAL A 63 -12.16 -0.75 3.75
CA VAL A 63 -13.45 -1.42 3.83
C VAL A 63 -14.47 -0.58 4.56
N ALA A 64 -14.12 0.62 4.93
CA ALA A 64 -15.06 1.51 5.59
C ALA A 64 -16.15 1.92 4.60
N ALA A 65 -16.98 1.04 4.27
CA ALA A 65 -18.11 1.35 3.42
C ALA A 65 -19.30 1.69 4.29
#